data_8113b1590fcd741fc5bb85f5f768b639
#
_entry.id   8113b1590fcd741fc5bb85f5f768b639
#
_cell.length_a   1.000
_cell.length_b   1.000
_cell.length_c   1.000
_cell.angle_alpha   90.00
_cell.angle_beta   90.00
_cell.angle_gamma   90.00
#
_symmetry.space_group_name_H-M   'P 1'
#
loop_
_entity.id
_entity.type
_entity.pdbx_description
1 polymer ?
#
loop_
_entity_poly.entity_id
_entity_poly.type
_entity_poly.pdbx_seq_one_letter_code
_entity_poly.pdbx_strand_id
1 'polypeptide(L)'
;MPQQTDNTRNASPDSASAHPRPPSAQRDSASSGKPVLPIFPGGALPPPESAARKAVIRGVALLALTTGALYLTWRALASVNLAHWWVAVPLYLLEVHSFLGLALFTFSLWEVDTIPAPPPVDETTAKLAVLIPTYNEGVEILLPTIAAAVAVRLPHETWVLDDGRRPWVEELATALGARYLSRPRNTHAKAGNLNHALQVIDADFIAVLDADHVPLPDLFRKTLGYFDDPRVALVQTPQDFFNLDSFEHENADVTATLDGALDDEERIRFSEQTLFYRVIAPGKNRWNAAFWCGTGAVLRVAALRDVGGVATETITEDIHTTVRLHRRGWRTVYHNEVLARGVA
;
A
#
# COMPACT_ATOMS: atom_id res chain seq x y z
N MET A 1 -38.47 -64.74 2.52
CA MET A 1 -37.53 -65.85 2.45
C MET A 1 -37.00 -65.98 1.01
N PRO A 2 -35.73 -66.21 0.78
CA PRO A 2 -34.55 -66.43 1.63
C PRO A 2 -33.47 -65.35 1.36
N GLN A 3 -32.52 -65.18 2.03
CA GLN A 3 -31.40 -65.68 2.80
C GLN A 3 -30.23 -64.66 2.75
N GLN A 4 -29.71 -64.45 3.91
CA GLN A 4 -28.43 -63.83 4.26
C GLN A 4 -27.23 -64.35 3.47
N THR A 5 -26.26 -63.48 3.22
CA THR A 5 -24.85 -63.80 3.44
C THR A 5 -24.11 -62.60 3.95
N ASP A 6 -23.63 -62.77 5.14
CA ASP A 6 -22.66 -62.05 5.94
C ASP A 6 -21.30 -62.04 5.23
N ASN A 7 -20.60 -60.86 5.18
CA ASN A 7 -19.17 -60.90 4.97
C ASN A 7 -18.50 -59.69 5.64
N THR A 8 -18.22 -59.89 6.93
CA THR A 8 -17.29 -59.07 7.71
C THR A 8 -15.89 -59.12 7.09
N ARG A 9 -15.32 -58.00 6.77
CA ARG A 9 -13.87 -57.83 6.70
C ARG A 9 -13.47 -56.48 7.27
N ASN A 10 -12.72 -56.57 8.40
CA ASN A 10 -11.90 -55.59 9.05
C ASN A 10 -11.20 -54.64 8.08
N ALA A 11 -11.29 -53.33 8.35
CA ALA A 11 -10.32 -52.37 7.93
C ALA A 11 -10.08 -51.44 9.12
N SER A 12 -8.83 -51.44 9.61
CA SER A 12 -8.30 -50.68 10.70
C SER A 12 -8.34 -49.16 10.44
N PRO A 13 -8.50 -48.35 11.44
CA PRO A 13 -8.29 -46.91 11.34
C PRO A 13 -6.81 -46.59 11.62
N ASP A 14 -6.09 -45.99 10.70
CA ASP A 14 -4.91 -45.18 10.99
C ASP A 14 -4.42 -44.52 9.68
N SER A 15 -4.75 -43.25 9.55
CA SER A 15 -3.92 -42.28 8.85
C SER A 15 -4.16 -40.91 9.44
N ALA A 16 -3.62 -40.71 10.66
CA ALA A 16 -3.42 -39.39 11.21
C ALA A 16 -2.38 -38.68 10.34
N SER A 17 -2.78 -37.61 9.69
CA SER A 17 -1.91 -36.68 9.00
C SER A 17 -0.95 -36.04 9.99
N ALA A 18 0.30 -36.47 9.96
CA ALA A 18 1.39 -35.90 10.74
C ALA A 18 1.72 -34.51 10.20
N HIS A 19 1.44 -33.48 11.01
CA HIS A 19 2.03 -32.16 10.80
C HIS A 19 3.56 -32.26 10.99
N PRO A 20 4.37 -31.63 10.13
CA PRO A 20 5.81 -31.63 10.31
C PRO A 20 6.18 -30.88 11.57
N ARG A 21 6.94 -31.54 12.44
CA ARG A 21 7.55 -30.92 13.63
C ARG A 21 8.62 -29.92 13.16
N PRO A 22 8.75 -28.75 13.83
CA PRO A 22 9.85 -27.84 13.54
C PRO A 22 11.19 -28.52 13.89
N PRO A 23 12.26 -28.23 13.13
CA PRO A 23 13.58 -28.79 13.38
C PRO A 23 14.07 -28.36 14.76
N SER A 24 14.62 -29.31 15.52
CA SER A 24 15.24 -29.09 16.82
C SER A 24 16.43 -28.12 16.66
N ALA A 25 16.30 -26.93 17.24
CA ALA A 25 17.38 -25.95 17.30
C ALA A 25 18.55 -26.53 18.13
N GLN A 26 19.68 -26.81 17.48
CA GLN A 26 20.96 -26.94 18.14
C GLN A 26 21.31 -25.59 18.76
N ARG A 27 21.48 -25.59 20.09
CA ARG A 27 21.99 -24.42 20.83
C ARG A 27 23.47 -24.30 20.57
N ASP A 28 23.85 -23.56 19.56
CA ASP A 28 25.20 -23.00 19.48
C ASP A 28 25.21 -21.69 20.30
N SER A 29 26.26 -21.58 21.12
CA SER A 29 26.50 -20.48 22.05
C SER A 29 26.45 -19.13 21.34
N ALA A 30 25.31 -18.42 21.48
CA ALA A 30 25.11 -17.11 20.87
C ALA A 30 25.94 -16.06 21.58
N SER A 31 26.87 -15.47 20.85
CA SER A 31 27.36 -14.13 21.10
C SER A 31 26.17 -13.16 21.12
N SER A 32 26.10 -12.30 22.12
CA SER A 32 25.06 -11.28 22.32
C SER A 32 25.17 -10.13 21.29
N GLY A 33 25.08 -10.44 20.01
CA GLY A 33 24.93 -9.45 18.95
C GLY A 33 23.43 -9.22 18.73
N LYS A 34 22.99 -7.96 18.83
CA LYS A 34 21.65 -7.58 18.36
C LYS A 34 21.52 -8.04 16.91
N PRO A 35 20.36 -8.56 16.48
CA PRO A 35 20.15 -8.93 15.10
C PRO A 35 20.46 -7.72 14.22
N VAL A 36 21.42 -7.86 13.32
CA VAL A 36 21.72 -6.84 12.31
C VAL A 36 20.62 -6.97 11.26
N LEU A 37 19.61 -6.11 11.36
CA LEU A 37 18.59 -6.00 10.33
C LEU A 37 19.27 -5.53 9.03
N PRO A 38 18.84 -6.04 7.86
CA PRO A 38 19.30 -5.51 6.59
C PRO A 38 18.99 -4.00 6.54
N ILE A 39 20.05 -3.19 6.47
CA ILE A 39 19.89 -1.74 6.30
C ILE A 39 19.52 -1.52 4.84
N PHE A 40 18.23 -1.40 4.56
CA PHE A 40 17.78 -0.95 3.24
C PHE A 40 18.16 0.52 3.09
N PRO A 41 18.80 0.92 1.99
CA PRO A 41 19.04 2.34 1.72
C PRO A 41 17.71 3.08 1.73
N GLY A 42 17.64 4.17 2.49
CA GLY A 42 16.45 5.02 2.54
C GLY A 42 16.08 5.49 1.13
N GLY A 43 14.79 5.49 0.81
CA GLY A 43 14.31 6.12 -0.41
C GLY A 43 14.68 7.61 -0.38
N ALA A 44 15.14 8.15 -1.49
CA ALA A 44 15.23 9.59 -1.67
C ALA A 44 13.94 10.07 -2.33
N LEU A 45 13.56 11.33 -2.05
CA LEU A 45 12.54 11.98 -2.88
C LEU A 45 13.04 11.99 -4.32
N PRO A 46 12.22 11.63 -5.31
CA PRO A 46 12.62 11.71 -6.70
C PRO A 46 13.00 13.17 -7.03
N PRO A 47 14.04 13.40 -7.85
CA PRO A 47 14.40 14.73 -8.24
C PRO A 47 13.24 15.40 -8.97
N PRO A 48 13.08 16.73 -8.82
CA PRO A 48 12.02 17.45 -9.52
C PRO A 48 12.21 17.31 -11.03
N GLU A 49 11.12 17.02 -11.74
CA GLU A 49 11.12 16.93 -13.21
C GLU A 49 11.67 18.20 -13.86
N SER A 50 12.59 18.06 -14.81
CA SER A 50 13.14 19.20 -15.53
C SER A 50 12.06 19.93 -16.33
N ALA A 51 12.19 21.25 -16.48
CA ALA A 51 11.26 22.05 -17.27
C ALA A 51 11.14 21.59 -18.73
N ALA A 52 12.25 21.11 -19.32
CA ALA A 52 12.27 20.58 -20.66
C ALA A 52 11.46 19.29 -20.78
N ARG A 53 11.64 18.36 -19.84
CA ARG A 53 10.86 17.11 -19.81
C ARG A 53 9.37 17.37 -19.61
N LYS A 54 9.01 18.26 -18.68
CA LYS A 54 7.61 18.70 -18.49
C LYS A 54 7.02 19.29 -19.78
N ALA A 55 7.77 20.11 -20.52
CA ALA A 55 7.31 20.69 -21.77
C ALA A 55 7.07 19.63 -22.85
N VAL A 56 7.96 18.64 -22.97
CA VAL A 56 7.79 17.52 -23.90
C VAL A 56 6.56 16.69 -23.57
N ILE A 57 6.40 16.27 -22.31
CA ILE A 57 5.23 15.49 -21.84
C ILE A 57 3.93 16.25 -22.15
N ARG A 58 3.87 17.54 -21.80
CA ARG A 58 2.70 18.38 -22.07
C ARG A 58 2.44 18.55 -23.56
N GLY A 59 3.50 18.69 -24.37
CA GLY A 59 3.39 18.77 -25.83
C GLY A 59 2.80 17.49 -26.43
N VAL A 60 3.28 16.33 -26.02
CA VAL A 60 2.74 15.03 -26.45
C VAL A 60 1.29 14.85 -25.99
N ALA A 61 0.96 15.22 -24.76
CA ALA A 61 -0.39 15.15 -24.24
C ALA A 61 -1.37 16.04 -25.02
N LEU A 62 -0.98 17.30 -25.31
CA LEU A 62 -1.78 18.21 -26.13
C LEU A 62 -1.95 17.69 -27.56
N LEU A 63 -0.91 17.12 -28.15
CA LEU A 63 -0.99 16.51 -29.49
C LEU A 63 -1.98 15.34 -29.48
N ALA A 64 -1.92 14.45 -28.48
CA ALA A 64 -2.84 13.33 -28.35
C ALA A 64 -4.29 13.78 -28.17
N LEU A 65 -4.54 14.78 -27.32
CA LEU A 65 -5.88 15.34 -27.11
C LEU A 65 -6.41 16.03 -28.38
N THR A 66 -5.57 16.80 -29.08
CA THR A 66 -5.97 17.46 -30.32
C THR A 66 -6.32 16.45 -31.40
N THR A 67 -5.45 15.44 -31.59
CA THR A 67 -5.67 14.38 -32.58
C THR A 67 -6.92 13.56 -32.25
N GLY A 68 -7.13 13.24 -30.99
CA GLY A 68 -8.33 12.52 -30.52
C GLY A 68 -9.61 13.32 -30.75
N ALA A 69 -9.60 14.65 -30.48
CA ALA A 69 -10.74 15.52 -30.74
C ALA A 69 -11.06 15.62 -32.25
N LEU A 70 -10.04 15.77 -33.09
CA LEU A 70 -10.21 15.76 -34.55
C LEU A 70 -10.76 14.41 -35.03
N TYR A 71 -10.24 13.30 -34.55
CA TYR A 71 -10.75 11.96 -34.84
C TYR A 71 -12.22 11.82 -34.49
N LEU A 72 -12.62 12.16 -33.26
CA LEU A 72 -14.01 12.06 -32.82
C LEU A 72 -14.94 12.96 -33.64
N THR A 73 -14.48 14.17 -34.00
CA THR A 73 -15.25 15.07 -34.88
C THR A 73 -15.45 14.44 -36.27
N TRP A 74 -14.38 13.92 -36.89
CA TRP A 74 -14.50 13.19 -38.16
C TRP A 74 -15.41 11.97 -38.06
N ARG A 75 -15.31 11.20 -36.98
CA ARG A 75 -16.18 10.04 -36.70
C ARG A 75 -17.64 10.44 -36.69
N ALA A 76 -17.98 11.50 -35.94
CA ALA A 76 -19.36 11.98 -35.83
C ALA A 76 -19.95 12.43 -37.17
N LEU A 77 -19.13 13.14 -37.98
CA LEU A 77 -19.60 13.79 -39.20
C LEU A 77 -19.58 12.89 -40.44
N ALA A 78 -18.61 11.96 -40.52
CA ALA A 78 -18.35 11.22 -41.75
C ALA A 78 -18.37 9.70 -41.64
N SER A 79 -18.27 9.13 -40.43
CA SER A 79 -18.01 7.68 -40.27
C SER A 79 -19.09 6.93 -39.49
N VAL A 80 -19.93 7.60 -38.70
CA VAL A 80 -21.01 6.93 -37.94
C VAL A 80 -22.10 6.50 -38.92
N ASN A 81 -22.31 5.17 -39.04
CA ASN A 81 -23.34 4.61 -39.91
C ASN A 81 -24.71 4.65 -39.23
N LEU A 82 -25.51 5.65 -39.56
CA LEU A 82 -26.83 5.83 -38.99
C LEU A 82 -27.86 4.79 -39.44
N ALA A 83 -27.61 4.05 -40.53
CA ALA A 83 -28.46 2.93 -40.93
C ALA A 83 -28.39 1.76 -39.92
N HIS A 84 -27.28 1.65 -39.20
CA HIS A 84 -27.07 0.67 -38.12
C HIS A 84 -26.80 1.40 -36.77
N TRP A 85 -27.58 2.44 -36.51
CA TRP A 85 -27.40 3.31 -35.35
C TRP A 85 -27.30 2.59 -34.01
N TRP A 86 -28.03 1.48 -33.85
CA TRP A 86 -28.08 0.69 -32.61
C TRP A 86 -26.74 0.04 -32.23
N VAL A 87 -25.77 -0.07 -33.18
CA VAL A 87 -24.37 -0.46 -32.89
C VAL A 87 -23.45 0.76 -32.98
N ALA A 88 -23.63 1.60 -34.03
CA ALA A 88 -22.70 2.69 -34.32
C ALA A 88 -22.72 3.81 -33.26
N VAL A 89 -23.89 4.14 -32.71
CA VAL A 89 -24.00 5.17 -31.67
C VAL A 89 -23.44 4.71 -30.35
N PRO A 90 -23.77 3.53 -29.78
CA PRO A 90 -23.12 3.04 -28.58
C PRO A 90 -21.60 2.95 -28.69
N LEU A 91 -21.07 2.48 -29.82
CA LEU A 91 -19.64 2.43 -30.05
C LEU A 91 -18.99 3.83 -30.04
N TYR A 92 -19.58 4.78 -30.72
CA TYR A 92 -19.13 6.17 -30.71
C TYR A 92 -19.15 6.78 -29.30
N LEU A 93 -20.19 6.50 -28.51
CA LEU A 93 -20.27 6.97 -27.11
C LEU A 93 -19.16 6.38 -26.24
N LEU A 94 -18.79 5.12 -26.48
CA LEU A 94 -17.64 4.50 -25.79
C LEU A 94 -16.30 5.16 -26.20
N GLU A 95 -16.13 5.49 -27.47
CA GLU A 95 -14.95 6.24 -27.95
C GLU A 95 -14.87 7.64 -27.30
N VAL A 96 -16.00 8.37 -27.21
CA VAL A 96 -16.10 9.66 -26.50
C VAL A 96 -15.78 9.49 -25.02
N HIS A 97 -16.34 8.46 -24.36
CA HIS A 97 -16.05 8.17 -22.96
C HIS A 97 -14.55 7.94 -22.72
N SER A 98 -13.91 7.12 -23.57
CA SER A 98 -12.47 6.85 -23.46
C SER A 98 -11.63 8.12 -23.66
N PHE A 99 -12.01 8.97 -24.61
CA PHE A 99 -11.35 10.26 -24.84
C PHE A 99 -11.51 11.21 -23.64
N LEU A 100 -12.69 11.30 -23.06
CA LEU A 100 -12.92 12.08 -21.83
C LEU A 100 -12.08 11.54 -20.67
N GLY A 101 -11.95 10.21 -20.55
CA GLY A 101 -11.06 9.57 -19.58
C GLY A 101 -9.61 10.00 -19.77
N LEU A 102 -9.10 9.98 -21.02
CA LEU A 102 -7.76 10.45 -21.33
C LEU A 102 -7.57 11.95 -21.01
N ALA A 103 -8.56 12.79 -21.33
CA ALA A 103 -8.51 14.23 -21.04
C ALA A 103 -8.49 14.50 -19.52
N LEU A 104 -9.33 13.82 -18.75
CA LEU A 104 -9.34 13.92 -17.29
C LEU A 104 -8.04 13.40 -16.66
N PHE A 105 -7.51 12.30 -17.18
CA PHE A 105 -6.22 11.77 -16.77
C PHE A 105 -5.10 12.79 -17.01
N THR A 106 -5.00 13.32 -18.22
CA THR A 106 -4.03 14.36 -18.59
C THR A 106 -4.17 15.60 -17.68
N PHE A 107 -5.39 16.04 -17.42
CA PHE A 107 -5.66 17.17 -16.56
C PHE A 107 -5.22 16.89 -15.11
N SER A 108 -5.50 15.70 -14.58
CA SER A 108 -5.12 15.34 -13.21
C SER A 108 -3.60 15.26 -13.01
N LEU A 109 -2.85 14.94 -14.06
CA LEU A 109 -1.38 14.82 -14.05
C LEU A 109 -0.65 16.05 -14.61
N TRP A 110 -1.36 17.14 -14.88
CA TRP A 110 -0.75 18.32 -15.48
C TRP A 110 0.38 18.92 -14.65
N GLU A 111 0.27 18.82 -13.35
CA GLU A 111 1.30 19.16 -12.38
C GLU A 111 1.40 18.04 -11.31
N VAL A 112 2.57 17.47 -11.20
CA VAL A 112 2.94 16.46 -10.24
C VAL A 112 3.76 17.11 -9.13
N ASP A 113 3.71 16.57 -7.89
CA ASP A 113 4.49 17.04 -6.72
C ASP A 113 4.26 18.51 -6.35
N THR A 114 3.00 18.87 -6.17
CA THR A 114 2.60 20.25 -5.82
C THR A 114 2.70 20.58 -4.33
N ILE A 115 2.86 19.58 -3.46
CA ILE A 115 2.99 19.77 -2.03
C ILE A 115 4.45 19.54 -1.64
N PRO A 116 5.19 20.59 -1.20
CA PRO A 116 6.57 20.42 -0.75
C PRO A 116 6.62 19.56 0.51
N ALA A 117 7.62 18.67 0.58
CA ALA A 117 7.86 17.89 1.77
C ALA A 117 8.28 18.82 2.91
N PRO A 118 7.66 18.71 4.11
CA PRO A 118 8.11 19.45 5.28
C PRO A 118 9.49 18.94 5.73
N PRO A 119 10.24 19.74 6.51
CA PRO A 119 11.47 19.27 7.14
C PRO A 119 11.17 18.07 8.05
N PRO A 120 12.12 17.13 8.20
CA PRO A 120 11.95 16.02 9.11
C PRO A 120 11.73 16.48 10.55
N VAL A 121 10.84 15.82 11.28
CA VAL A 121 10.55 16.06 12.69
C VAL A 121 11.49 15.20 13.54
N ASP A 122 12.28 15.83 14.41
CA ASP A 122 13.24 15.10 15.27
C ASP A 122 12.69 14.81 16.67
N GLU A 123 11.70 15.58 17.13
CA GLU A 123 11.06 15.41 18.43
C GLU A 123 9.55 15.63 18.32
N THR A 124 8.78 14.91 19.11
CA THR A 124 7.32 15.08 19.19
C THR A 124 6.80 14.71 20.57
N THR A 125 5.75 15.40 21.02
CA THR A 125 4.97 15.03 22.21
C THR A 125 3.73 14.22 21.84
N ALA A 126 3.43 14.05 20.55
CA ALA A 126 2.31 13.27 20.08
C ALA A 126 2.53 11.77 20.38
N LYS A 127 1.46 11.09 20.76
CA LYS A 127 1.45 9.63 20.93
C LYS A 127 1.39 8.96 19.58
N LEU A 128 2.42 8.17 19.27
CA LEU A 128 2.56 7.47 18.00
C LEU A 128 2.38 5.96 18.19
N ALA A 129 1.75 5.30 17.22
CA ALA A 129 1.70 3.85 17.19
C ALA A 129 1.89 3.32 15.76
N VAL A 130 2.57 2.19 15.64
CA VAL A 130 2.66 1.39 14.42
C VAL A 130 1.74 0.18 14.58
N LEU A 131 0.82 -0.02 13.62
CA LEU A 131 -0.15 -1.11 13.63
C LEU A 131 0.17 -2.08 12.50
N ILE A 132 0.35 -3.35 12.84
CA ILE A 132 0.66 -4.45 11.91
C ILE A 132 -0.47 -5.49 11.98
N PRO A 133 -1.55 -5.35 11.17
CA PRO A 133 -2.57 -6.39 11.07
C PRO A 133 -1.98 -7.65 10.44
N THR A 134 -2.27 -8.81 11.05
CA THR A 134 -1.84 -10.13 10.57
C THR A 134 -2.93 -11.18 10.80
N TYR A 135 -2.92 -12.25 9.98
CA TYR A 135 -3.89 -13.34 10.11
C TYR A 135 -3.25 -14.73 10.01
N ASN A 136 -2.51 -15.01 8.93
CA ASN A 136 -1.93 -16.34 8.65
C ASN A 136 -0.48 -16.30 8.16
N GLU A 137 0.15 -15.11 8.12
CA GLU A 137 1.53 -14.95 7.67
C GLU A 137 2.50 -15.70 8.61
N GLY A 138 3.56 -16.26 8.02
CA GLY A 138 4.59 -17.01 8.74
C GLY A 138 5.59 -16.12 9.46
N VAL A 139 6.48 -16.75 10.21
CA VAL A 139 7.52 -16.05 10.97
C VAL A 139 8.51 -15.32 10.07
N GLU A 140 8.79 -15.87 8.90
CA GLU A 140 9.69 -15.31 7.88
C GLU A 140 9.21 -13.97 7.34
N ILE A 141 7.90 -13.74 7.34
CA ILE A 141 7.27 -12.48 6.94
C ILE A 141 7.17 -11.51 8.13
N LEU A 142 6.69 -12.00 9.27
CA LEU A 142 6.41 -11.14 10.42
C LEU A 142 7.67 -10.64 11.14
N LEU A 143 8.70 -11.47 11.23
CA LEU A 143 9.93 -11.13 11.96
C LEU A 143 10.59 -9.84 11.45
N PRO A 144 10.92 -9.69 10.14
CA PRO A 144 11.54 -8.48 9.63
C PRO A 144 10.64 -7.26 9.79
N THR A 145 9.34 -7.39 9.57
CA THR A 145 8.38 -6.28 9.67
C THR A 145 8.26 -5.77 11.11
N ILE A 146 8.08 -6.68 12.09
CA ILE A 146 7.96 -6.28 13.51
C ILE A 146 9.27 -5.67 14.00
N ALA A 147 10.42 -6.29 13.69
CA ALA A 147 11.73 -5.80 14.10
C ALA A 147 12.03 -4.40 13.55
N ALA A 148 11.72 -4.16 12.27
CA ALA A 148 11.88 -2.85 11.66
C ALA A 148 10.89 -1.82 12.22
N ALA A 149 9.64 -2.23 12.47
CA ALA A 149 8.63 -1.34 13.05
C ALA A 149 9.01 -0.87 14.46
N VAL A 150 9.58 -1.74 15.30
CA VAL A 150 10.11 -1.35 16.62
C VAL A 150 11.33 -0.42 16.50
N ALA A 151 12.09 -0.51 15.41
CA ALA A 151 13.28 0.30 15.17
C ALA A 151 12.98 1.65 14.50
N VAL A 152 11.73 1.97 14.18
CA VAL A 152 11.33 3.28 13.63
C VAL A 152 11.71 4.38 14.62
N ARG A 153 12.28 5.48 14.12
CA ARG A 153 12.68 6.62 14.92
C ARG A 153 11.47 7.39 15.46
N LEU A 154 11.68 8.11 16.53
CA LEU A 154 10.71 8.75 17.43
C LEU A 154 10.06 7.75 18.39
N PRO A 155 9.79 8.17 19.64
CA PRO A 155 9.09 7.33 20.62
C PRO A 155 7.70 6.93 20.13
N HIS A 156 7.41 5.63 20.09
CA HIS A 156 6.15 5.09 19.64
C HIS A 156 5.91 3.71 20.25
N GLU A 157 4.68 3.22 20.13
CA GLU A 157 4.32 1.84 20.43
C GLU A 157 4.14 1.05 19.13
N THR A 158 4.69 -0.16 19.06
CA THR A 158 4.43 -1.08 17.94
C THR A 158 3.44 -2.15 18.39
N TRP A 159 2.37 -2.35 17.62
CA TRP A 159 1.29 -3.28 17.92
C TRP A 159 1.12 -4.29 16.79
N VAL A 160 1.20 -5.57 17.13
CA VAL A 160 0.86 -6.68 16.23
C VAL A 160 -0.61 -7.05 16.50
N LEU A 161 -1.45 -6.89 15.47
CA LEU A 161 -2.89 -7.11 15.55
C LEU A 161 -3.23 -8.46 14.92
N ASP A 162 -3.24 -9.53 15.72
CA ASP A 162 -3.34 -10.90 15.22
C ASP A 162 -4.79 -11.44 15.25
N ASP A 163 -5.43 -11.46 14.08
CA ASP A 163 -6.74 -12.11 13.88
C ASP A 163 -6.66 -13.66 13.91
N GLY A 164 -5.45 -14.22 13.75
CA GLY A 164 -5.19 -15.66 13.87
C GLY A 164 -5.12 -16.16 15.31
N ARG A 165 -4.92 -15.28 16.29
CA ARG A 165 -4.80 -15.62 17.72
C ARG A 165 -3.74 -16.67 17.99
N ARG A 166 -2.56 -16.46 17.41
CA ARG A 166 -1.47 -17.42 17.38
C ARG A 166 -0.52 -17.18 18.55
N PRO A 167 -0.34 -18.13 19.50
CA PRO A 167 0.55 -17.94 20.65
C PRO A 167 1.99 -17.60 20.28
N TRP A 168 2.52 -18.19 19.21
CA TRP A 168 3.88 -17.91 18.75
C TRP A 168 4.04 -16.48 18.23
N VAL A 169 2.97 -15.84 17.70
CA VAL A 169 3.01 -14.42 17.27
C VAL A 169 3.08 -13.51 18.49
N GLU A 170 2.35 -13.82 19.57
CA GLU A 170 2.43 -13.10 20.85
C GLU A 170 3.84 -13.18 21.45
N GLU A 171 4.41 -14.40 21.46
CA GLU A 171 5.80 -14.62 21.93
C GLU A 171 6.81 -13.84 21.08
N LEU A 172 6.68 -13.86 19.75
CA LEU A 172 7.54 -13.13 18.82
C LEU A 172 7.43 -11.61 19.03
N ALA A 173 6.21 -11.08 19.07
CA ALA A 173 5.96 -9.65 19.28
C ALA A 173 6.60 -9.16 20.58
N THR A 174 6.36 -9.89 21.67
CA THR A 174 6.90 -9.60 23.01
C THR A 174 8.44 -9.67 23.01
N ALA A 175 9.03 -10.68 22.41
CA ALA A 175 10.48 -10.86 22.33
C ALA A 175 11.17 -9.72 21.56
N LEU A 176 10.50 -9.14 20.57
CA LEU A 176 10.99 -8.00 19.78
C LEU A 176 10.67 -6.63 20.41
N GLY A 177 9.91 -6.58 21.52
CA GLY A 177 9.52 -5.32 22.18
C GLY A 177 8.26 -4.68 21.60
N ALA A 178 7.50 -5.40 20.79
CA ALA A 178 6.17 -5.00 20.33
C ALA A 178 5.08 -5.49 21.29
N ARG A 179 3.92 -4.84 21.24
CA ARG A 179 2.71 -5.25 21.92
C ARG A 179 1.86 -6.16 21.03
N TYR A 180 1.12 -7.04 21.65
CA TYR A 180 0.21 -7.96 20.96
C TYR A 180 -1.24 -7.63 21.27
N LEU A 181 -2.09 -7.66 20.25
CA LEU A 181 -3.53 -7.50 20.39
C LEU A 181 -4.25 -8.53 19.53
N SER A 182 -5.16 -9.27 20.14
CA SER A 182 -6.07 -10.17 19.43
C SER A 182 -7.51 -9.87 19.79
N ARG A 183 -8.45 -10.33 18.97
CA ARG A 183 -9.88 -10.14 19.18
C ARG A 183 -10.64 -11.47 19.08
N PRO A 184 -11.81 -11.60 19.73
CA PRO A 184 -12.56 -12.88 19.75
C PRO A 184 -13.03 -13.34 18.37
N ARG A 185 -13.36 -12.41 17.48
CA ARG A 185 -13.88 -12.66 16.12
C ARG A 185 -13.20 -11.75 15.11
N ASN A 186 -12.84 -12.29 13.95
CA ASN A 186 -12.22 -11.57 12.86
C ASN A 186 -13.23 -10.96 11.85
N THR A 187 -14.38 -10.49 12.34
CA THR A 187 -15.38 -9.83 11.49
C THR A 187 -14.78 -8.60 10.82
N HIS A 188 -15.11 -8.41 9.53
CA HIS A 188 -14.61 -7.31 8.68
C HIS A 188 -13.08 -7.32 8.49
N ALA A 189 -12.42 -8.49 8.60
CA ALA A 189 -11.01 -8.69 8.30
C ALA A 189 -10.10 -7.55 8.81
N LYS A 190 -9.20 -7.01 7.98
CA LYS A 190 -8.25 -5.93 8.33
C LYS A 190 -8.94 -4.67 8.88
N ALA A 191 -10.02 -4.21 8.23
CA ALA A 191 -10.75 -3.03 8.69
C ALA A 191 -11.32 -3.20 10.10
N GLY A 192 -11.92 -4.34 10.38
CA GLY A 192 -12.44 -4.65 11.72
C GLY A 192 -11.33 -4.79 12.76
N ASN A 193 -10.16 -5.31 12.39
CA ASN A 193 -9.00 -5.42 13.26
C ASN A 193 -8.45 -4.04 13.63
N LEU A 194 -8.28 -3.16 12.65
CA LEU A 194 -7.87 -1.78 12.87
C LEU A 194 -8.90 -1.01 13.73
N ASN A 195 -10.19 -1.20 13.49
CA ASN A 195 -11.24 -0.57 14.29
C ASN A 195 -11.24 -1.05 15.76
N HIS A 196 -10.91 -2.31 15.99
CA HIS A 196 -10.72 -2.82 17.34
C HIS A 196 -9.51 -2.16 18.00
N ALA A 197 -8.40 -2.05 17.29
CA ALA A 197 -7.19 -1.39 17.77
C ALA A 197 -7.44 0.07 18.14
N LEU A 198 -8.22 0.82 17.34
CA LEU A 198 -8.58 2.22 17.60
C LEU A 198 -9.39 2.43 18.90
N GLN A 199 -10.03 1.38 19.42
CA GLN A 199 -10.75 1.43 20.71
C GLN A 199 -9.85 1.18 21.93
N VAL A 200 -8.72 0.48 21.72
CA VAL A 200 -7.82 0.03 22.79
C VAL A 200 -6.58 0.92 22.88
N ILE A 201 -6.06 1.36 21.74
CA ILE A 201 -4.77 2.04 21.66
C ILE A 201 -4.98 3.56 21.83
N ASP A 202 -4.20 4.16 22.73
CA ASP A 202 -4.17 5.60 22.94
C ASP A 202 -3.03 6.22 22.10
N ALA A 203 -3.39 6.68 20.90
CA ALA A 203 -2.46 7.33 19.99
C ALA A 203 -3.12 8.55 19.32
N ASP A 204 -2.30 9.55 18.98
CA ASP A 204 -2.70 10.70 18.17
C ASP A 204 -2.57 10.40 16.69
N PHE A 205 -1.49 9.68 16.33
CA PHE A 205 -1.21 9.24 14.96
C PHE A 205 -0.84 7.76 14.94
N ILE A 206 -1.31 7.07 13.92
CA ILE A 206 -1.01 5.66 13.67
C ILE A 206 -0.36 5.50 12.31
N ALA A 207 0.68 4.68 12.22
CA ALA A 207 1.16 4.14 10.96
C ALA A 207 0.55 2.75 10.75
N VAL A 208 0.00 2.47 9.58
CA VAL A 208 -0.55 1.16 9.22
C VAL A 208 0.36 0.51 8.19
N LEU A 209 0.82 -0.70 8.52
CA LEU A 209 1.72 -1.51 7.68
C LEU A 209 1.12 -2.89 7.49
N ASP A 210 1.12 -3.41 6.27
CA ASP A 210 0.82 -4.82 6.05
C ASP A 210 1.90 -5.70 6.67
N ALA A 211 1.57 -6.94 6.96
CA ALA A 211 2.45 -7.88 7.65
C ALA A 211 3.78 -8.12 6.91
N ASP A 212 3.79 -7.90 5.61
CA ASP A 212 4.92 -8.04 4.68
C ASP A 212 5.60 -6.71 4.32
N HIS A 213 5.19 -5.59 4.92
CA HIS A 213 5.76 -4.26 4.65
C HIS A 213 6.70 -3.79 5.76
N VAL A 214 7.98 -3.80 5.46
CA VAL A 214 9.07 -3.40 6.35
C VAL A 214 9.24 -1.89 6.32
N PRO A 215 8.95 -1.14 7.41
CA PRO A 215 9.10 0.30 7.44
C PRO A 215 10.57 0.72 7.49
N LEU A 216 10.87 1.88 6.92
CA LEU A 216 12.17 2.54 7.08
C LEU A 216 12.19 3.37 8.37
N PRO A 217 13.37 3.58 8.97
CA PRO A 217 13.51 4.25 10.27
C PRO A 217 12.91 5.65 10.33
N ASP A 218 12.86 6.37 9.21
CA ASP A 218 12.40 7.76 9.15
C ASP A 218 10.90 7.93 8.83
N LEU A 219 10.11 6.85 8.87
CA LEU A 219 8.69 6.87 8.53
C LEU A 219 7.94 8.03 9.21
N PHE A 220 7.97 8.12 10.54
CA PHE A 220 7.32 9.20 11.26
C PHE A 220 8.04 10.55 11.07
N ARG A 221 9.37 10.57 11.09
CA ARG A 221 10.13 11.81 10.97
C ARG A 221 9.78 12.60 9.71
N LYS A 222 9.58 11.91 8.58
CA LYS A 222 9.31 12.51 7.27
C LYS A 222 7.83 12.76 6.99
N THR A 223 6.94 12.18 7.77
CA THR A 223 5.49 12.30 7.54
C THR A 223 4.79 13.21 8.54
N LEU A 224 5.28 13.31 9.78
CA LEU A 224 4.57 14.06 10.83
C LEU A 224 4.44 15.56 10.55
N GLY A 225 5.43 16.19 9.90
CA GLY A 225 5.35 17.62 9.59
C GLY A 225 4.16 18.03 8.71
N TYR A 226 3.58 17.13 7.94
CA TYR A 226 2.35 17.43 7.18
C TYR A 226 1.13 17.63 8.07
N PHE A 227 1.15 17.07 9.28
CA PHE A 227 0.04 17.17 10.23
C PHE A 227 0.03 18.49 11.03
N ASP A 228 0.97 19.40 10.78
CA ASP A 228 0.92 20.80 11.25
C ASP A 228 -0.32 21.51 10.68
N ASP A 229 -0.78 21.14 9.48
CA ASP A 229 -2.15 21.48 9.04
C ASP A 229 -3.14 20.57 9.80
N PRO A 230 -3.97 21.13 10.70
CA PRO A 230 -4.91 20.33 11.50
C PRO A 230 -5.97 19.61 10.66
N ARG A 231 -6.14 20.00 9.38
CA ARG A 231 -7.08 19.33 8.45
C ARG A 231 -6.48 18.11 7.77
N VAL A 232 -5.18 17.86 7.87
CA VAL A 232 -4.57 16.67 7.28
C VAL A 232 -4.93 15.46 8.13
N ALA A 233 -5.61 14.50 7.52
CA ALA A 233 -6.03 13.25 8.13
C ALA A 233 -5.09 12.09 7.81
N LEU A 234 -4.44 12.13 6.63
CA LEU A 234 -3.69 11.02 6.07
C LEU A 234 -2.49 11.52 5.29
N VAL A 235 -1.36 10.86 5.48
CA VAL A 235 -0.18 10.94 4.62
C VAL A 235 0.13 9.55 4.10
N GLN A 236 0.01 9.35 2.78
CA GLN A 236 0.34 8.10 2.09
C GLN A 236 1.73 8.17 1.50
N THR A 237 2.50 7.09 1.57
CA THR A 237 3.80 6.93 0.90
C THR A 237 3.72 5.87 -0.19
N PRO A 238 4.65 5.85 -1.18
CA PRO A 238 4.69 4.80 -2.19
C PRO A 238 4.84 3.41 -1.56
N GLN A 239 4.17 2.43 -2.13
CA GLN A 239 4.54 1.03 -1.95
C GLN A 239 5.74 0.73 -2.86
N ASP A 240 6.69 -0.01 -2.34
CA ASP A 240 7.88 -0.47 -3.06
C ASP A 240 8.17 -1.91 -2.63
N PHE A 241 8.71 -2.73 -3.52
CA PHE A 241 8.98 -4.13 -3.25
C PHE A 241 10.47 -4.38 -3.35
N PHE A 242 11.00 -5.22 -2.47
CA PHE A 242 12.45 -5.46 -2.40
C PHE A 242 12.90 -6.75 -3.10
N ASN A 243 11.98 -7.67 -3.42
CA ASN A 243 12.31 -8.91 -4.11
C ASN A 243 12.40 -8.67 -5.63
N LEU A 244 13.62 -8.71 -6.15
CA LEU A 244 13.93 -8.48 -7.57
C LEU A 244 13.44 -9.58 -8.50
N ASP A 245 13.11 -10.75 -7.96
CA ASP A 245 12.55 -11.90 -8.68
C ASP A 245 11.02 -11.86 -8.80
N SER A 246 10.41 -10.78 -8.35
CA SER A 246 8.97 -10.60 -8.48
C SER A 246 8.60 -10.27 -9.93
N PHE A 247 7.42 -10.72 -10.33
CA PHE A 247 6.80 -10.38 -11.63
C PHE A 247 6.78 -8.86 -11.90
N GLU A 248 6.74 -8.04 -10.86
CA GLU A 248 6.71 -6.58 -10.96
C GLU A 248 8.03 -5.97 -11.41
N HIS A 249 9.14 -6.70 -11.32
CA HIS A 249 10.48 -6.23 -11.73
C HIS A 249 10.97 -6.82 -13.07
N GLU A 250 10.26 -7.79 -13.67
CA GLU A 250 10.67 -8.44 -14.92
C GLU A 250 10.89 -7.48 -16.11
N ASN A 251 10.26 -6.30 -16.10
CA ASN A 251 10.39 -5.31 -17.15
C ASN A 251 11.48 -4.25 -16.90
N ALA A 252 12.19 -4.32 -15.79
CA ALA A 252 13.25 -3.33 -15.46
C ALA A 252 14.39 -3.34 -16.47
N ASP A 253 14.70 -4.48 -17.09
CA ASP A 253 15.77 -4.63 -18.09
C ASP A 253 15.45 -3.96 -19.44
N VAL A 254 14.19 -3.79 -19.80
CA VAL A 254 13.79 -3.21 -21.12
C VAL A 254 13.97 -1.69 -21.14
N THR A 255 13.76 -1.02 -20.01
CA THR A 255 13.97 0.44 -19.90
C THR A 255 15.44 0.81 -19.75
N ALA A 256 16.27 -0.05 -19.17
CA ALA A 256 17.71 0.17 -19.02
C ALA A 256 18.47 0.23 -20.38
N THR A 257 17.92 -0.40 -21.43
CA THR A 257 18.51 -0.39 -22.79
C THR A 257 18.21 0.89 -23.58
N LEU A 258 17.23 1.68 -23.17
CA LEU A 258 16.84 2.91 -23.87
C LEU A 258 17.54 4.18 -23.35
N ASP A 259 18.01 4.17 -22.11
CA ASP A 259 18.70 5.30 -21.47
C ASP A 259 20.03 4.84 -20.86
N GLY A 260 21.07 4.74 -21.64
CA GLY A 260 22.42 4.32 -21.21
C GLY A 260 23.10 5.22 -20.15
N ALA A 261 22.34 5.92 -19.30
CA ALA A 261 22.81 6.92 -18.35
C ALA A 261 22.27 6.76 -16.92
N LEU A 262 21.61 5.65 -16.57
CA LEU A 262 21.11 5.44 -15.20
C LEU A 262 22.14 4.67 -14.37
N ASP A 263 22.44 5.16 -13.17
CA ASP A 263 23.26 4.45 -12.16
C ASP A 263 22.60 3.11 -11.78
N ASP A 264 23.40 2.10 -11.43
CA ASP A 264 22.92 0.75 -11.10
C ASP A 264 21.90 0.73 -9.95
N GLU A 265 21.91 1.72 -9.04
CA GLU A 265 20.91 1.87 -7.98
C GLU A 265 19.56 2.40 -8.50
N GLU A 266 19.51 3.15 -9.61
CA GLU A 266 18.28 3.60 -10.23
C GLU A 266 17.63 2.55 -11.15
N ARG A 267 18.43 1.64 -11.73
CA ARG A 267 17.97 0.55 -12.60
C ARG A 267 17.07 -0.46 -11.89
N ILE A 268 17.22 -0.60 -10.55
CA ILE A 268 16.54 -1.60 -9.73
C ILE A 268 15.09 -1.20 -9.38
N ARG A 269 14.59 -0.02 -9.78
CA ARG A 269 13.40 0.61 -9.19
C ARG A 269 12.18 0.78 -10.09
N PHE A 270 12.16 0.20 -11.28
CA PHE A 270 10.98 0.25 -12.12
C PHE A 270 10.14 -1.03 -11.95
N SER A 271 9.08 -0.94 -11.19
CA SER A 271 8.01 -1.94 -11.14
C SER A 271 6.84 -1.51 -12.05
N GLU A 272 5.94 -2.41 -12.40
CA GLU A 272 4.70 -2.07 -13.12
C GLU A 272 3.88 -1.01 -12.37
N GLN A 273 3.98 -0.96 -11.04
CA GLN A 273 3.29 0.00 -10.19
C GLN A 273 3.98 1.38 -10.15
N THR A 274 5.18 1.51 -10.75
CA THR A 274 5.93 2.78 -10.75
C THR A 274 5.12 3.93 -11.35
N LEU A 275 4.39 3.69 -12.43
CA LEU A 275 3.51 4.70 -13.02
C LEU A 275 2.47 5.21 -12.01
N PHE A 276 1.88 4.30 -11.25
CA PHE A 276 0.89 4.65 -10.24
C PHE A 276 1.51 5.43 -9.08
N TYR A 277 2.52 4.87 -8.41
CA TYR A 277 3.07 5.46 -7.19
C TYR A 277 3.97 6.67 -7.44
N ARG A 278 4.63 6.77 -8.62
CA ARG A 278 5.58 7.86 -8.90
C ARG A 278 5.00 9.00 -9.72
N VAL A 279 3.89 8.78 -10.42
CA VAL A 279 3.28 9.78 -11.30
C VAL A 279 1.82 10.06 -10.94
N ILE A 280 0.98 9.02 -10.92
CA ILE A 280 -0.47 9.20 -10.72
C ILE A 280 -0.77 9.66 -9.30
N ALA A 281 -0.24 8.98 -8.29
CA ALA A 281 -0.52 9.31 -6.90
C ALA A 281 0.01 10.70 -6.47
N PRO A 282 1.24 11.11 -6.81
CA PRO A 282 1.70 12.48 -6.57
C PRO A 282 0.85 13.55 -7.27
N GLY A 283 0.41 13.29 -8.52
CA GLY A 283 -0.46 14.20 -9.27
C GLY A 283 -1.81 14.48 -8.60
N LYS A 284 -2.26 13.57 -7.74
CA LYS A 284 -3.52 13.72 -6.97
C LYS A 284 -3.43 14.75 -5.84
N ASN A 285 -2.22 15.08 -5.35
CA ASN A 285 -2.02 16.05 -4.28
C ASN A 285 -2.68 17.40 -4.56
N ARG A 286 -2.52 17.91 -5.78
CA ARG A 286 -3.12 19.20 -6.20
C ARG A 286 -4.64 19.25 -5.99
N TRP A 287 -5.30 18.11 -6.17
CA TRP A 287 -6.76 18.00 -6.16
C TRP A 287 -7.32 17.56 -4.81
N ASN A 288 -6.47 17.43 -3.77
CA ASN A 288 -6.83 16.78 -2.52
C ASN A 288 -7.45 15.40 -2.76
N ALA A 289 -6.90 14.64 -3.69
CA ALA A 289 -7.41 13.36 -4.14
C ALA A 289 -6.42 12.20 -3.88
N ALA A 290 -5.35 12.45 -3.12
CA ALA A 290 -4.54 11.39 -2.57
C ALA A 290 -5.41 10.48 -1.71
N PHE A 291 -5.17 9.17 -1.73
CA PHE A 291 -5.98 8.23 -0.97
C PHE A 291 -5.09 7.19 -0.28
N TRP A 292 -5.64 6.58 0.74
CA TRP A 292 -5.02 5.49 1.45
C TRP A 292 -4.95 4.25 0.55
N CYS A 293 -3.79 3.61 0.49
CA CYS A 293 -3.53 2.39 -0.28
C CYS A 293 -3.38 1.15 0.62
N GLY A 294 -3.95 1.20 1.82
CA GLY A 294 -3.96 0.08 2.76
C GLY A 294 -2.72 -0.04 3.64
N THR A 295 -1.53 0.28 3.14
CA THR A 295 -0.25 0.16 3.85
C THR A 295 0.65 1.38 3.62
N GLY A 296 1.71 1.54 4.42
CA GLY A 296 2.67 2.62 4.26
C GLY A 296 2.08 4.02 4.46
N ALA A 297 1.06 4.16 5.27
CA ALA A 297 0.38 5.42 5.54
C ALA A 297 0.42 5.79 7.02
N VAL A 298 0.52 7.09 7.29
CA VAL A 298 0.31 7.65 8.62
C VAL A 298 -1.04 8.37 8.66
N LEU A 299 -1.86 8.07 9.68
CA LEU A 299 -3.22 8.57 9.81
C LEU A 299 -3.40 9.28 11.17
N ARG A 300 -4.16 10.38 11.16
CA ARG A 300 -4.63 11.07 12.37
C ARG A 300 -5.78 10.30 12.99
N VAL A 301 -5.64 9.83 14.22
CA VAL A 301 -6.66 9.03 14.91
C VAL A 301 -7.96 9.83 15.10
N ALA A 302 -7.86 11.12 15.41
CA ALA A 302 -9.05 11.98 15.54
C ALA A 302 -9.87 12.06 14.24
N ALA A 303 -9.21 12.07 13.07
CA ALA A 303 -9.89 12.06 11.78
C ALA A 303 -10.59 10.72 11.50
N LEU A 304 -9.95 9.60 11.84
CA LEU A 304 -10.59 8.28 11.74
C LEU A 304 -11.81 8.18 12.64
N ARG A 305 -11.72 8.67 13.89
CA ARG A 305 -12.85 8.68 14.83
C ARG A 305 -14.00 9.56 14.34
N ASP A 306 -13.72 10.70 13.71
CA ASP A 306 -14.73 11.62 13.15
C ASP A 306 -15.57 10.97 12.04
N VAL A 307 -15.00 10.02 11.28
CA VAL A 307 -15.69 9.29 10.22
C VAL A 307 -16.22 7.91 10.63
N GLY A 308 -16.13 7.57 11.93
CA GLY A 308 -16.61 6.30 12.47
C GLY A 308 -15.64 5.13 12.31
N GLY A 309 -14.35 5.41 12.11
CA GLY A 309 -13.29 4.41 11.93
C GLY A 309 -13.03 4.05 10.47
N VAL A 310 -12.32 2.95 10.28
CA VAL A 310 -12.04 2.36 8.96
C VAL A 310 -13.33 1.76 8.41
N ALA A 311 -13.65 2.03 7.15
CA ALA A 311 -14.85 1.53 6.48
C ALA A 311 -14.88 0.00 6.43
N THR A 312 -16.05 -0.59 6.68
CA THR A 312 -16.22 -2.05 6.72
C THR A 312 -17.19 -2.58 5.67
N GLU A 313 -17.79 -1.70 4.88
CA GLU A 313 -18.84 -2.03 3.92
C GLU A 313 -18.34 -2.43 2.54
N THR A 314 -17.07 -2.17 2.24
CA THR A 314 -16.45 -2.48 0.96
C THR A 314 -15.16 -3.26 1.14
N ILE A 315 -14.77 -4.01 0.11
CA ILE A 315 -13.48 -4.73 0.08
C ILE A 315 -12.30 -3.75 0.05
N THR A 316 -12.48 -2.58 -0.58
CA THR A 316 -11.50 -1.48 -0.63
C THR A 316 -11.75 -0.51 0.52
N GLU A 317 -11.52 -0.97 1.73
CA GLU A 317 -11.79 -0.23 2.98
C GLU A 317 -10.98 1.06 3.07
N ASP A 318 -9.78 1.08 2.53
CA ASP A 318 -8.84 2.18 2.48
C ASP A 318 -9.35 3.34 1.61
N ILE A 319 -9.73 3.06 0.36
CA ILE A 319 -10.31 4.05 -0.55
C ILE A 319 -11.63 4.57 0.03
N HIS A 320 -12.49 3.67 0.53
CA HIS A 320 -13.78 4.07 1.10
C HIS A 320 -13.60 4.96 2.35
N THR A 321 -12.66 4.61 3.23
CA THR A 321 -12.31 5.46 4.38
C THR A 321 -11.84 6.84 3.92
N THR A 322 -10.99 6.90 2.89
CA THR A 322 -10.54 8.16 2.32
C THR A 322 -11.68 9.01 1.78
N VAL A 323 -12.64 8.40 1.06
CA VAL A 323 -13.84 9.12 0.59
C VAL A 323 -14.66 9.68 1.76
N ARG A 324 -14.79 8.94 2.86
CA ARG A 324 -15.46 9.44 4.08
C ARG A 324 -14.73 10.64 4.67
N LEU A 325 -13.38 10.57 4.76
CA LEU A 325 -12.56 11.67 5.23
C LEU A 325 -12.76 12.93 4.37
N HIS A 326 -12.70 12.81 3.04
CA HIS A 326 -12.92 13.93 2.13
C HIS A 326 -14.32 14.52 2.26
N ARG A 327 -15.37 13.69 2.43
CA ARG A 327 -16.75 14.16 2.65
C ARG A 327 -16.92 14.97 3.94
N ARG A 328 -16.06 14.79 4.92
CA ARG A 328 -15.99 15.55 6.17
C ARG A 328 -15.08 16.78 6.07
N GLY A 329 -14.46 17.01 4.91
CA GLY A 329 -13.57 18.16 4.69
C GLY A 329 -12.13 17.94 5.12
N TRP A 330 -11.76 16.71 5.47
CA TRP A 330 -10.36 16.37 5.74
C TRP A 330 -9.51 16.41 4.47
N ARG A 331 -8.23 16.65 4.65
CA ARG A 331 -7.23 16.63 3.59
C ARG A 331 -6.39 15.37 3.67
N THR A 332 -5.93 14.93 2.51
CA THR A 332 -5.00 13.82 2.37
C THR A 332 -3.79 14.25 1.56
N VAL A 333 -2.64 13.71 1.87
CA VAL A 333 -1.37 14.06 1.25
C VAL A 333 -0.68 12.79 0.77
N TYR A 334 -0.02 12.87 -0.37
CA TYR A 334 0.89 11.86 -0.85
C TYR A 334 2.33 12.36 -0.73
N HIS A 335 3.15 11.64 0.05
CA HIS A 335 4.57 11.91 0.22
C HIS A 335 5.34 10.96 -0.70
N ASN A 336 5.99 11.50 -1.76
CA ASN A 336 6.57 10.71 -2.84
C ASN A 336 7.96 10.12 -2.50
N GLU A 337 8.16 9.68 -1.27
CA GLU A 337 9.35 8.96 -0.83
C GLU A 337 8.98 7.59 -0.29
N VAL A 338 9.74 6.55 -0.67
CA VAL A 338 9.54 5.20 -0.13
C VAL A 338 9.97 5.17 1.33
N LEU A 339 9.02 4.92 2.21
CA LEU A 339 9.24 4.79 3.65
C LEU A 339 8.80 3.44 4.22
N ALA A 340 8.36 2.52 3.36
CA ALA A 340 8.15 1.11 3.65
C ALA A 340 8.36 0.28 2.38
N ARG A 341 8.85 -0.97 2.53
CA ARG A 341 9.08 -1.90 1.43
C ARG A 341 8.45 -3.24 1.74
N GLY A 342 7.71 -3.78 0.78
CA GLY A 342 7.01 -5.05 0.87
C GLY A 342 7.72 -6.21 0.17
N VAL A 343 7.12 -7.39 0.25
CA VAL A 343 7.40 -8.58 -0.57
C VAL A 343 6.29 -8.67 -1.60
N ALA A 344 6.62 -8.73 -2.91
CA ALA A 344 5.64 -8.90 -3.98
C ALA A 344 5.36 -10.37 -4.25
#